data_492359a97049cd992a16d401a18a059c
#
_entry.id   492359a97049cd992a16d401a18a059c
#
_cell.length_a   1.000
_cell.length_b   1.000
_cell.length_c   1.000
_cell.angle_alpha   90.00
_cell.angle_beta   90.00
_cell.angle_gamma   90.00
#
_symmetry.space_group_name_H-M   'P 1'
#
loop_
_entity.id
_entity.type
_entity.pdbx_description
1 polymer ?
#
loop_
_entity_poly.entity_id
_entity_poly.type
_entity_poly.pdbx_seq_one_letter_code
_entity_poly.pdbx_strand_id
1 'polypeptide(L)' 'MITRTYSVLGMACTHCEETVSHGIARIEGVESISIDIPSDAVTISSRAEIAEAEIRRAVEQAGYEFDGPSERLR' A
#
# COMPACT_ATOMS: atom_id res chain seq x y z
N MET A 1 -14.37 -9.20 -2.94
CA MET A 1 -13.31 -8.35 -2.41
C MET A 1 -12.09 -8.42 -3.29
N ILE A 2 -11.43 -7.30 -3.51
CA ILE A 2 -10.29 -7.23 -4.40
C ILE A 2 -9.02 -7.06 -3.59
N THR A 3 -8.04 -7.91 -3.86
CA THR A 3 -6.76 -7.85 -3.15
C THR A 3 -5.66 -7.49 -4.14
N ARG A 4 -4.91 -6.45 -3.84
CA ARG A 4 -3.81 -5.99 -4.68
C ARG A 4 -2.56 -5.77 -3.84
N THR A 5 -1.42 -6.04 -4.44
CA THR A 5 -0.15 -5.85 -3.77
C THR A 5 0.66 -4.81 -4.53
N TYR A 6 1.23 -3.88 -3.79
CA TYR A 6 2.05 -2.83 -4.37
C TYR A 6 3.41 -2.81 -3.70
N SER A 7 4.39 -2.30 -4.41
CA SER A 7 5.74 -2.18 -3.89
C SER A 7 5.97 -0.74 -3.44
N VAL A 8 6.36 -0.57 -2.19
CA VAL A 8 6.61 0.74 -1.61
C VAL A 8 8.01 0.74 -1.00
N LEU A 9 8.84 1.66 -1.46
CA LEU A 9 10.23 1.70 -1.02
C LEU A 9 10.41 2.66 0.12
N GLY A 10 11.40 2.38 0.97
CA GLY A 10 11.73 3.27 2.06
C GLY A 10 11.12 2.88 3.39
N MET A 11 10.31 1.84 3.44
CA MET A 11 9.72 1.40 4.70
C MET A 11 10.71 0.53 5.43
N ALA A 12 11.41 1.11 6.38
CA ALA A 12 12.47 0.39 7.06
C ALA A 12 12.18 0.09 8.52
N CYS A 13 11.02 0.49 9.02
CA CYS A 13 10.72 0.28 10.43
C CYS A 13 9.21 0.21 10.64
N THR A 14 8.83 -0.19 11.84
CA THR A 14 7.42 -0.35 12.17
C THR A 14 6.68 0.98 12.10
N HIS A 15 7.35 2.06 12.45
CA HIS A 15 6.72 3.37 12.39
C HIS A 15 6.35 3.74 10.96
N CYS A 16 7.21 3.38 10.02
CA CYS A 16 6.92 3.62 8.61
C CYS A 16 5.70 2.84 8.17
N GLU A 17 5.60 1.62 8.67
CA GLU A 17 4.46 0.77 8.35
C GLU A 17 3.16 1.44 8.78
N GLU A 18 3.14 2.00 9.99
CA GLU A 18 1.94 2.66 10.48
C GLU A 18 1.60 3.89 9.65
N THR A 19 2.58 4.66 9.28
CA THR A 19 2.35 5.86 8.51
C THR A 19 1.73 5.55 7.16
N VAL A 20 2.27 4.57 6.46
CA VAL A 20 1.75 4.18 5.17
C VAL A 20 0.36 3.59 5.31
N SER A 21 0.19 2.73 6.31
CA SER A 21 -1.10 2.09 6.54
C SER A 21 -2.19 3.12 6.81
N HIS A 22 -1.89 4.12 7.63
CA HIS A 22 -2.86 5.17 7.92
C HIS A 22 -3.25 5.94 6.67
N GLY A 23 -2.26 6.28 5.85
CA GLY A 23 -2.54 7.02 4.65
C GLY A 23 -3.43 6.27 3.69
N ILE A 24 -3.17 4.98 3.52
CA ILE A 24 -3.95 4.18 2.59
C ILE A 24 -5.33 3.88 3.17
N ALA A 25 -5.41 3.70 4.48
CA ALA A 25 -6.70 3.38 5.10
C ALA A 25 -7.72 4.50 4.95
N ARG A 26 -7.27 5.70 4.63
CA ARG A 26 -8.19 6.82 4.44
C ARG A 26 -8.86 6.77 3.08
N ILE A 27 -8.42 5.91 2.21
CA ILE A 27 -9.04 5.79 0.89
C ILE A 27 -10.34 5.04 1.04
N GLU A 28 -11.38 5.59 0.45
CA GLU A 28 -12.70 4.97 0.56
C GLU A 28 -12.69 3.62 -0.13
N GLY A 29 -13.26 2.61 0.52
CA GLY A 29 -13.32 1.28 -0.05
C GLY A 29 -12.28 0.32 0.49
N VAL A 30 -11.25 0.83 1.14
CA VAL A 30 -10.21 -0.03 1.69
C VAL A 30 -10.75 -0.76 2.92
N GLU A 31 -10.62 -2.08 2.93
CA GLU A 31 -11.08 -2.89 4.04
C GLU A 31 -9.95 -3.29 4.98
N SER A 32 -8.81 -3.67 4.43
CA SER A 32 -7.68 -4.04 5.26
C SER A 32 -6.39 -3.82 4.51
N ILE A 33 -5.31 -3.71 5.27
CA ILE A 33 -3.98 -3.44 4.74
C ILE A 33 -3.01 -4.34 5.47
N SER A 34 -2.11 -4.96 4.71
CA SER A 34 -1.08 -5.80 5.27
C SER A 34 0.25 -5.35 4.67
N ILE A 35 1.23 -5.07 5.52
CA ILE A 35 2.52 -4.58 5.06
C ILE A 35 3.60 -5.57 5.44
N ASP A 36 4.44 -5.91 4.46
CA ASP A 36 5.56 -6.80 4.67
C ASP A 36 6.84 -6.03 4.41
N ILE A 37 7.48 -5.58 5.47
CA ILE A 37 8.65 -4.72 5.36
C ILE A 37 9.82 -5.39 4.64
N PRO A 38 10.15 -6.65 4.93
CA PRO A 38 11.27 -7.27 4.24
C PRO A 38 11.12 -7.30 2.72
N SER A 39 9.89 -7.39 2.21
CA SER A 39 9.66 -7.39 0.78
C SER A 39 9.26 -6.04 0.24
N ASP A 40 9.11 -5.04 1.09
CA ASP A 40 8.62 -3.72 0.70
C ASP A 40 7.27 -3.82 0.02
N ALA A 41 6.43 -4.75 0.48
CA ALA A 41 5.16 -5.04 -0.16
C ALA A 41 4.00 -4.57 0.71
N VAL A 42 3.01 -3.96 0.07
CA VAL A 42 1.80 -3.52 0.74
C VAL A 42 0.64 -4.20 0.05
N THR A 43 -0.09 -5.02 0.79
CA THR A 43 -1.24 -5.72 0.26
C THR A 43 -2.50 -5.05 0.76
N ILE A 44 -3.37 -4.67 -0.15
CA ILE A 44 -4.58 -3.94 0.18
C ILE A 44 -5.78 -4.75 -0.26
N SER A 45 -6.71 -4.95 0.68
CA SER A 45 -7.98 -5.59 0.37
C SER A 45 -9.06 -4.52 0.38
N SER A 46 -9.85 -4.47 -0.66
CA SER A 46 -10.87 -3.44 -0.77
C SER A 46 -12.16 -4.02 -1.31
N ARG A 47 -13.25 -3.30 -1.07
CA ARG A 47 -14.54 -3.74 -1.55
C ARG A 47 -14.68 -3.57 -3.05
N ALA A 48 -14.02 -2.56 -3.57
CA ALA A 48 -14.05 -2.29 -5.00
C ALA A 48 -12.65 -1.92 -5.42
N GLU A 49 -12.43 -1.96 -6.72
CA GLU A 49 -11.11 -1.65 -7.23
C GLU A 49 -10.76 -0.19 -6.97
N ILE A 50 -9.56 0.03 -6.46
CA ILE A 50 -9.08 1.35 -6.15
C ILE A 50 -8.05 1.73 -7.20
N ALA A 51 -8.14 2.95 -7.71
CA ALA A 51 -7.21 3.41 -8.72
C ALA A 51 -5.79 3.42 -8.17
N GLU A 52 -4.87 2.94 -8.98
CA GLU A 52 -3.47 2.92 -8.58
C GLU A 52 -2.97 4.32 -8.23
N ALA A 53 -3.49 5.34 -8.91
CA ALA A 53 -3.07 6.70 -8.64
C ALA A 53 -3.42 7.14 -7.23
N GLU A 54 -4.51 6.63 -6.68
CA GLU A 54 -4.87 6.97 -5.31
C GLU A 54 -3.92 6.34 -4.32
N ILE A 55 -3.55 5.09 -4.57
CA ILE A 55 -2.59 4.41 -3.71
C ILE A 55 -1.25 5.13 -3.76
N ARG A 56 -0.83 5.50 -4.95
CA ARG A 56 0.44 6.19 -5.13
C ARG A 56 0.45 7.52 -4.40
N ARG A 57 -0.65 8.27 -4.50
CA ARG A 57 -0.73 9.55 -3.83
C ARG A 57 -0.63 9.39 -2.31
N ALA A 58 -1.32 8.37 -1.78
CA ALA A 58 -1.29 8.14 -0.34
C ALA A 58 0.12 7.80 0.11
N VAL A 59 0.82 6.97 -0.67
CA VAL A 59 2.18 6.58 -0.33
C VAL A 59 3.11 7.79 -0.38
N GLU A 60 2.98 8.59 -1.41
CA GLU A 60 3.86 9.75 -1.57
C GLU A 60 3.60 10.80 -0.51
N GLN A 61 2.35 10.95 -0.10
CA GLN A 61 2.03 11.89 0.95
C GLN A 61 2.57 11.43 2.29
N ALA A 62 2.73 10.14 2.46
CA ALA A 62 3.32 9.60 3.68
C ALA A 62 4.84 9.76 3.68
N GLY A 63 5.44 10.16 2.57
CA GLY A 63 6.86 10.39 2.51
C GLY A 63 7.65 9.22 1.98
N TYR A 64 7.00 8.26 1.32
CA TYR A 64 7.69 7.09 0.80
C TYR A 64 7.57 7.04 -0.70
N GLU A 65 8.28 6.12 -1.30
CA GLU A 65 8.32 6.02 -2.75
C GLU A 65 7.44 4.88 -3.24
N PHE A 66 6.53 5.19 -4.13
CA PHE A 66 5.66 4.18 -4.71
C PHE A 66 6.34 3.58 -5.93
N ASP A 67 6.58 2.28 -5.87
CA ASP A 67 7.32 1.58 -6.91
C ASP A 67 6.40 0.88 -7.92
N GLY A 68 5.10 0.86 -7.67
CA GLY A 68 4.16 0.28 -8.60
C GLY A 68 3.59 -1.04 -8.11
N PRO A 69 2.77 -1.69 -8.93
CA PRO A 69 2.21 -2.98 -8.54
C PRO A 69 3.30 -4.01 -8.37
N SER A 70 3.16 -4.82 -7.34
CA SER A 70 4.14 -5.84 -7.03
C SER A 70 3.56 -7.23 -7.18
N GLU A 71 2.56 -7.39 -8.01
CA GLU A 71 1.95 -8.70 -8.21
C GLU A 71 2.84 -9.55 -9.04
N ARG A 72 3.37 -10.64 -8.47
CA ARG A 72 4.19 -11.50 -9.16
C ARG A 72 3.46 -12.67 -9.39
N LEU A 73 3.31 -13.07 -10.49
CA LEU A 73 2.62 -14.28 -10.69
C LEU A 73 3.51 -15.39 -10.85
N ARG A 74 3.56 -15.65 -10.78
CA ARG A 74 4.38 -16.43 -10.93
C ARG A 74 4.18 -17.05 -11.20
#